data_a4532b2798c3291f21214f0eb3c6d08e
#
_entry.id   a4532b2798c3291f21214f0eb3c6d08e
#
_cell.length_a   1.000
_cell.length_b   1.000
_cell.length_c   1.000
_cell.angle_alpha   90.00
_cell.angle_beta   90.00
_cell.angle_gamma   90.00
#
_symmetry.space_group_name_H-M   'P 1'
#
loop_
_entity.id
_entity.type
_entity.pdbx_description
1 polymer ?
#
loop_
_entity_poly.entity_id
_entity_poly.type
_entity_poly.pdbx_seq_one_letter_code
_entity_poly.pdbx_strand_id
1 'polypeptide(L)'
;MSRSTVRPSRRIAVALAACTVAAVAACADVTSPAAGTPAAASASIAPDAPSGEDAALPAAVRRALAATRAATARYHDDAVAVADGYAPMGGCVANPVAGVGGMGVHYVNVPLLLDPSLDPERPEVLVYEPQQNGRMRLVAVEWMAFAAAYPGGAPEIFGQRLENGPPLPGGPGGALVPTYALHAWTWRHNPSGMLNAWNPAVSCQYEQPGGTPANAAAGHQH
;
A
#
# COMPACT_ATOMS: atom_id res chain seq x y z
N MET A 1 -14.79 -14.31 55.54
CA MET A 1 -15.56 -15.55 55.20
C MET A 1 -16.56 -15.17 54.13
N SER A 2 -16.28 -15.47 52.88
CA SER A 2 -17.24 -15.26 51.80
C SER A 2 -17.13 -16.44 50.86
N ARG A 3 -18.25 -17.13 50.65
CA ARG A 3 -18.32 -18.44 49.94
C ARG A 3 -18.50 -18.21 48.45
N SER A 4 -17.57 -18.77 47.66
CA SER A 4 -17.70 -18.95 46.22
C SER A 4 -18.74 -20.00 45.87
N THR A 5 -19.73 -19.66 45.08
CA THR A 5 -20.69 -20.59 44.45
C THR A 5 -20.30 -20.85 43.02
N VAL A 6 -19.95 -22.12 42.76
CA VAL A 6 -19.65 -22.68 41.41
C VAL A 6 -20.98 -23.02 40.74
N ARG A 7 -21.22 -22.56 39.52
CA ARG A 7 -22.36 -22.97 38.67
C ARG A 7 -21.95 -24.12 37.71
N PRO A 8 -22.80 -25.15 37.53
CA PRO A 8 -22.50 -26.28 36.65
C PRO A 8 -22.78 -25.93 35.17
N SER A 9 -21.91 -26.44 34.31
CA SER A 9 -21.97 -26.37 32.85
C SER A 9 -23.06 -27.29 32.28
N ARG A 10 -23.93 -26.76 31.42
CA ARG A 10 -24.90 -27.52 30.62
C ARG A 10 -24.20 -28.16 29.40
N ARG A 11 -24.27 -29.46 29.32
CA ARG A 11 -23.85 -30.23 28.14
C ARG A 11 -25.01 -30.20 27.14
N ILE A 12 -24.74 -29.78 25.91
CA ILE A 12 -25.69 -29.87 24.77
C ILE A 12 -25.39 -31.16 24.05
N ALA A 13 -26.40 -32.00 23.95
CA ALA A 13 -26.35 -33.24 23.18
C ALA A 13 -26.64 -32.93 21.70
N VAL A 14 -25.78 -33.44 20.82
CA VAL A 14 -25.96 -33.38 19.36
C VAL A 14 -26.67 -34.66 18.92
N ALA A 15 -27.85 -34.51 18.32
CA ALA A 15 -28.58 -35.61 17.71
C ALA A 15 -28.17 -35.74 16.23
N LEU A 16 -27.63 -36.89 15.84
CA LEU A 16 -27.42 -37.29 14.44
C LEU A 16 -28.74 -37.75 13.85
N ALA A 17 -29.17 -37.13 12.76
CA ALA A 17 -30.24 -37.64 11.89
C ALA A 17 -29.59 -38.23 10.63
N ALA A 18 -29.78 -39.53 10.43
CA ALA A 18 -29.41 -40.22 9.22
C ALA A 18 -30.56 -40.12 8.20
N CYS A 19 -30.26 -39.59 6.99
CA CYS A 19 -31.20 -39.69 5.86
C CYS A 19 -30.65 -40.64 4.82
N THR A 20 -31.44 -41.67 4.55
CA THR A 20 -31.22 -42.72 3.54
C THR A 20 -31.55 -42.20 2.14
N VAL A 21 -30.69 -42.51 1.19
CA VAL A 21 -30.80 -42.18 -0.23
C VAL A 21 -31.58 -43.29 -0.95
N ALA A 22 -32.62 -42.94 -1.69
CA ALA A 22 -33.25 -43.78 -2.71
C ALA A 22 -32.82 -43.30 -4.10
N ALA A 23 -32.20 -44.17 -4.88
CA ALA A 23 -31.85 -43.95 -6.26
C ALA A 23 -33.02 -44.25 -7.19
N VAL A 24 -33.35 -43.33 -8.09
CA VAL A 24 -34.21 -43.61 -9.26
C VAL A 24 -33.45 -43.11 -10.50
N ALA A 25 -33.14 -44.05 -11.39
CA ALA A 25 -32.59 -43.78 -12.71
C ALA A 25 -33.71 -43.47 -13.69
N ALA A 26 -33.63 -42.39 -14.42
CA ALA A 26 -34.40 -42.14 -15.64
C ALA A 26 -33.51 -41.46 -16.68
N CYS A 27 -33.23 -42.13 -17.77
CA CYS A 27 -32.65 -41.61 -18.98
C CYS A 27 -33.66 -40.73 -19.73
N ALA A 28 -33.26 -39.49 -20.10
CA ALA A 28 -33.90 -38.78 -21.21
C ALA A 28 -32.86 -37.86 -21.84
N ASP A 29 -32.51 -38.17 -23.10
CA ASP A 29 -31.78 -37.28 -24.01
C ASP A 29 -32.60 -36.01 -24.30
N VAL A 30 -32.06 -34.84 -23.97
CA VAL A 30 -32.49 -33.58 -24.54
C VAL A 30 -31.28 -32.74 -24.81
N THR A 31 -30.92 -32.63 -26.07
CA THR A 31 -30.00 -31.61 -26.62
C THR A 31 -30.54 -30.22 -26.32
N SER A 32 -29.88 -29.45 -25.49
CA SER A 32 -30.16 -28.04 -25.27
C SER A 32 -28.86 -27.23 -25.43
N PRO A 33 -28.87 -26.07 -26.14
CA PRO A 33 -27.68 -25.30 -26.39
C PRO A 33 -27.15 -24.67 -25.10
N ALA A 34 -25.86 -24.78 -24.89
CA ALA A 34 -25.13 -24.21 -23.79
C ALA A 34 -25.30 -22.70 -23.74
N ALA A 35 -26.05 -22.20 -22.78
CA ALA A 35 -25.96 -20.80 -22.34
C ALA A 35 -24.64 -20.67 -21.56
N GLY A 36 -23.68 -20.03 -22.20
CA GLY A 36 -22.41 -19.68 -21.57
C GLY A 36 -22.64 -18.80 -20.36
N THR A 37 -22.36 -19.34 -19.19
CA THR A 37 -22.17 -18.55 -17.96
C THR A 37 -21.00 -17.61 -18.20
N PRO A 38 -21.14 -16.28 -18.05
CA PRO A 38 -19.96 -15.42 -18.08
C PRO A 38 -19.09 -15.80 -16.86
N ALA A 39 -17.97 -16.42 -17.13
CA ALA A 39 -16.90 -16.56 -16.16
C ALA A 39 -16.56 -15.14 -15.71
N ALA A 40 -16.73 -14.87 -14.40
CA ALA A 40 -16.19 -13.68 -13.79
C ALA A 40 -14.69 -13.70 -14.06
N ALA A 41 -14.27 -12.91 -15.03
CA ALA A 41 -12.86 -12.67 -15.29
C ALA A 41 -12.32 -11.97 -14.03
N SER A 42 -11.66 -12.76 -13.17
CA SER A 42 -10.73 -12.21 -12.21
C SER A 42 -9.73 -11.43 -13.04
N ALA A 43 -9.86 -10.10 -13.04
CA ALA A 43 -8.87 -9.22 -13.63
C ALA A 43 -7.59 -9.42 -12.82
N SER A 44 -6.78 -10.37 -13.27
CA SER A 44 -5.39 -10.48 -12.87
C SER A 44 -4.77 -9.17 -13.32
N ILE A 45 -4.42 -8.30 -12.36
CA ILE A 45 -3.60 -7.12 -12.63
C ILE A 45 -2.24 -7.68 -13.03
N ALA A 46 -2.07 -7.90 -14.33
CA ALA A 46 -0.76 -8.21 -14.88
C ALA A 46 0.15 -7.03 -14.50
N PRO A 47 1.36 -7.28 -13.98
CA PRO A 47 2.32 -6.21 -13.78
C PRO A 47 2.54 -5.53 -15.13
N ASP A 48 2.40 -4.19 -15.15
CA ASP A 48 2.74 -3.40 -16.34
C ASP A 48 4.12 -3.81 -16.81
N ALA A 49 4.25 -4.09 -18.12
CA ALA A 49 5.54 -4.39 -18.69
C ALA A 49 6.51 -3.24 -18.40
N PRO A 50 7.78 -3.52 -18.05
CA PRO A 50 8.74 -2.46 -17.75
C PRO A 50 8.81 -1.49 -18.94
N SER A 51 8.66 -0.20 -18.62
CA SER A 51 8.86 0.87 -19.61
C SER A 51 10.31 0.85 -20.13
N GLY A 52 10.57 1.46 -21.26
CA GLY A 52 11.92 1.51 -21.83
C GLY A 52 12.96 2.11 -20.88
N GLU A 53 12.57 3.02 -19.98
CA GLU A 53 13.45 3.61 -18.96
C GLU A 53 13.75 2.64 -17.82
N ASP A 54 12.79 1.82 -17.41
CA ASP A 54 13.01 0.76 -16.42
C ASP A 54 13.99 -0.29 -16.94
N ALA A 55 13.99 -0.53 -18.26
CA ALA A 55 14.97 -1.41 -18.93
C ALA A 55 16.40 -0.81 -18.93
N ALA A 56 16.54 0.51 -18.82
CA ALA A 56 17.83 1.20 -18.74
C ALA A 56 18.49 1.11 -17.37
N LEU A 57 17.74 0.79 -16.30
CA LEU A 57 18.31 0.61 -14.97
C LEU A 57 19.22 -0.62 -14.90
N PRO A 58 20.34 -0.56 -14.12
CA PRO A 58 21.18 -1.72 -13.88
C PRO A 58 20.39 -2.94 -13.40
N ALA A 59 20.78 -4.14 -13.81
CA ALA A 59 20.05 -5.37 -13.44
C ALA A 59 19.94 -5.58 -11.92
N ALA A 60 20.95 -5.14 -11.16
CA ALA A 60 20.91 -5.20 -9.70
C ALA A 60 19.81 -4.28 -9.12
N VAL A 61 19.66 -3.06 -9.66
CA VAL A 61 18.63 -2.11 -9.26
C VAL A 61 17.25 -2.64 -9.59
N ARG A 62 17.05 -3.18 -10.81
CA ARG A 62 15.76 -3.80 -11.18
C ARG A 62 15.36 -4.95 -10.24
N ARG A 63 16.34 -5.80 -9.85
CA ARG A 63 16.07 -6.88 -8.89
C ARG A 63 15.69 -6.34 -7.52
N ALA A 64 16.37 -5.31 -7.04
CA ALA A 64 16.07 -4.69 -5.76
C ALA A 64 14.67 -4.03 -5.77
N LEU A 65 14.31 -3.29 -6.82
CA LEU A 65 12.96 -2.72 -6.99
C LEU A 65 11.88 -3.81 -7.11
N ALA A 66 12.19 -4.96 -7.73
CA ALA A 66 11.26 -6.09 -7.75
C ALA A 66 11.06 -6.70 -6.35
N ALA A 67 12.10 -6.77 -5.52
CA ALA A 67 12.00 -7.20 -4.13
C ALA A 67 11.18 -6.18 -3.30
N THR A 68 11.42 -4.87 -3.46
CA THR A 68 10.59 -3.81 -2.88
C THR A 68 9.11 -4.00 -3.24
N ARG A 69 8.83 -4.21 -4.53
CA ARG A 69 7.46 -4.45 -5.01
C ARG A 69 6.83 -5.67 -4.34
N ALA A 70 7.56 -6.78 -4.24
CA ALA A 70 7.07 -7.99 -3.58
C ALA A 70 6.78 -7.74 -2.08
N ALA A 71 7.68 -7.07 -1.36
CA ALA A 71 7.55 -6.77 0.06
C ALA A 71 6.37 -5.82 0.34
N THR A 72 6.08 -4.87 -0.57
CA THR A 72 5.03 -3.85 -0.40
C THR A 72 3.69 -4.24 -1.02
N ALA A 73 3.58 -5.39 -1.71
CA ALA A 73 2.34 -5.84 -2.37
C ALA A 73 1.13 -5.93 -1.42
N ARG A 74 1.34 -6.29 -0.16
CA ARG A 74 0.29 -6.38 0.86
C ARG A 74 -0.36 -5.03 1.18
N TYR A 75 0.32 -3.94 0.91
CA TYR A 75 -0.13 -2.57 1.16
C TYR A 75 -1.04 -1.99 0.06
N HIS A 76 -1.46 -2.81 -0.93
CA HIS A 76 -2.62 -2.46 -1.76
C HIS A 76 -3.91 -2.33 -0.95
N ASP A 77 -3.95 -2.95 0.23
CA ASP A 77 -4.90 -2.67 1.29
C ASP A 77 -4.25 -1.67 2.27
N ASP A 78 -4.70 -0.42 2.23
CA ASP A 78 -4.18 0.64 3.07
C ASP A 78 -4.46 0.40 4.57
N ALA A 79 -5.46 -0.40 4.92
CA ALA A 79 -5.70 -0.82 6.30
C ALA A 79 -4.57 -1.72 6.83
N VAL A 80 -3.96 -2.55 5.97
CA VAL A 80 -2.76 -3.34 6.33
C VAL A 80 -1.57 -2.42 6.58
N ALA A 81 -1.39 -1.38 5.75
CA ALA A 81 -0.33 -0.40 5.96
C ALA A 81 -0.48 0.31 7.31
N VAL A 82 -1.72 0.72 7.65
CA VAL A 82 -2.02 1.36 8.95
C VAL A 82 -1.74 0.40 10.11
N ALA A 83 -2.12 -0.86 10.01
CA ALA A 83 -1.84 -1.87 11.04
C ALA A 83 -0.34 -2.11 11.25
N ASP A 84 0.48 -1.90 10.21
CA ASP A 84 1.93 -2.01 10.27
C ASP A 84 2.65 -0.72 10.67
N GLY A 85 1.90 0.32 11.06
CA GLY A 85 2.45 1.57 11.61
C GLY A 85 2.66 2.69 10.59
N TYR A 86 2.19 2.53 9.35
CA TYR A 86 2.13 3.64 8.41
C TYR A 86 0.91 4.52 8.68
N ALA A 87 1.08 5.82 8.66
CA ALA A 87 -0.04 6.76 8.85
C ALA A 87 0.03 7.90 7.83
N PRO A 88 -1.12 8.38 7.32
CA PRO A 88 -1.13 9.51 6.40
C PRO A 88 -0.55 10.75 7.08
N MET A 89 0.36 11.42 6.39
CA MET A 89 0.99 12.65 6.82
C MET A 89 0.70 13.77 5.81
N GLY A 90 -0.19 14.66 6.19
CA GLY A 90 -0.68 15.72 5.29
C GLY A 90 -1.70 15.21 4.27
N GLY A 91 -1.99 16.06 3.29
CA GLY A 91 -2.90 15.76 2.20
C GLY A 91 -2.21 15.19 0.97
N CYS A 92 -2.97 15.09 -0.12
CA CYS A 92 -2.43 14.68 -1.41
C CYS A 92 -1.56 15.79 -2.00
N VAL A 93 -0.34 15.45 -2.40
CA VAL A 93 0.65 16.39 -2.93
C VAL A 93 0.54 16.42 -4.45
N ALA A 94 0.16 17.57 -5.01
CA ALA A 94 0.14 17.84 -6.44
C ALA A 94 1.09 18.98 -6.79
N ASN A 95 1.73 18.90 -7.96
CA ASN A 95 2.57 19.98 -8.45
C ASN A 95 1.66 21.11 -8.99
N PRO A 96 1.93 22.39 -8.62
CA PRO A 96 1.15 23.50 -9.13
C PRO A 96 1.36 23.78 -10.63
N VAL A 97 2.43 23.25 -11.22
CA VAL A 97 2.70 23.37 -12.66
C VAL A 97 1.91 22.34 -13.43
N ALA A 98 1.07 22.80 -14.36
CA ALA A 98 0.23 21.94 -15.17
C ALA A 98 1.06 20.92 -15.96
N GLY A 99 0.60 19.66 -15.97
CA GLY A 99 1.25 18.56 -16.68
C GLY A 99 2.37 17.85 -15.91
N VAL A 100 2.83 18.40 -14.78
CA VAL A 100 3.84 17.73 -13.93
C VAL A 100 3.22 16.60 -13.10
N GLY A 101 1.93 16.70 -12.75
CA GLY A 101 1.19 15.68 -12.02
C GLY A 101 1.30 15.76 -10.51
N GLY A 102 1.25 14.62 -9.85
CA GLY A 102 1.26 14.55 -8.40
C GLY A 102 2.27 13.53 -7.85
N MET A 103 2.42 13.56 -6.55
CA MET A 103 3.03 12.48 -5.76
C MET A 103 1.94 11.56 -5.20
N GLY A 104 0.92 12.14 -4.57
CA GLY A 104 -0.12 11.42 -3.85
C GLY A 104 -0.13 11.74 -2.37
N VAL A 105 -0.80 10.90 -1.57
CA VAL A 105 -0.83 10.96 -0.10
C VAL A 105 0.29 10.08 0.46
N HIS A 106 1.14 10.66 1.30
CA HIS A 106 2.26 9.97 1.92
C HIS A 106 1.81 9.33 3.24
N TYR A 107 1.96 8.02 3.36
CA TYR A 107 1.77 7.26 4.59
C TYR A 107 3.15 6.97 5.18
N VAL A 108 3.48 7.62 6.27
CA VAL A 108 4.82 7.58 6.88
C VAL A 108 4.84 6.60 8.04
N ASN A 109 5.85 5.73 8.07
CA ASN A 109 6.16 4.89 9.22
C ASN A 109 7.23 5.58 10.06
N VAL A 110 6.82 6.27 11.11
CA VAL A 110 7.72 7.07 11.96
C VAL A 110 8.82 6.23 12.63
N PRO A 111 8.56 5.03 13.16
CA PRO A 111 9.63 4.15 13.64
C PRO A 111 10.72 3.84 12.61
N LEU A 112 10.34 3.59 11.34
CA LEU A 112 11.32 3.37 10.26
C LEU A 112 12.08 4.65 9.95
N LEU A 113 11.39 5.79 9.85
CA LEU A 113 12.01 7.09 9.59
C LEU A 113 13.04 7.50 10.67
N LEU A 114 12.87 7.04 11.90
CA LEU A 114 13.82 7.28 13.00
C LEU A 114 15.00 6.30 13.01
N ASP A 115 14.91 5.18 12.28
CA ASP A 115 16.03 4.27 12.04
C ASP A 115 16.89 4.83 10.90
N PRO A 116 18.18 5.10 11.10
CA PRO A 116 19.01 5.65 10.03
C PRO A 116 19.35 4.66 8.92
N SER A 117 18.96 3.39 9.03
CA SER A 117 19.20 2.39 7.99
C SER A 117 18.13 2.46 6.90
N LEU A 118 18.56 2.52 5.62
CA LEU A 118 17.65 2.42 4.47
C LEU A 118 17.57 0.96 4.01
N ASP A 119 16.40 0.37 4.09
CA ASP A 119 16.13 -1.01 3.65
C ASP A 119 15.31 -1.00 2.36
N PRO A 120 15.80 -1.57 1.24
CA PRO A 120 15.04 -1.66 -0.01
C PRO A 120 13.64 -2.29 0.13
N GLU A 121 13.47 -3.22 1.05
CA GLU A 121 12.20 -3.94 1.25
C GLU A 121 11.29 -3.31 2.31
N ARG A 122 11.78 -2.30 3.03
CA ARG A 122 11.05 -1.62 4.12
C ARG A 122 11.13 -0.10 3.97
N PRO A 123 10.51 0.46 2.93
CA PRO A 123 10.50 1.91 2.72
C PRO A 123 9.83 2.63 3.89
N GLU A 124 10.32 3.80 4.24
CA GLU A 124 9.79 4.65 5.31
C GLU A 124 8.41 5.22 4.95
N VAL A 125 8.11 5.31 3.65
CA VAL A 125 6.88 5.93 3.14
C VAL A 125 6.24 5.06 2.06
N LEU A 126 4.92 4.91 2.15
CA LEU A 126 4.06 4.38 1.09
C LEU A 126 3.27 5.54 0.50
N VAL A 127 3.15 5.59 -0.84
CA VAL A 127 2.47 6.70 -1.51
C VAL A 127 1.20 6.19 -2.18
N TYR A 128 0.08 6.86 -1.88
CA TYR A 128 -1.24 6.47 -2.37
C TYR A 128 -1.89 7.57 -3.21
N GLU A 129 -2.54 7.16 -4.29
CA GLU A 129 -3.41 8.01 -5.08
C GLU A 129 -4.87 7.87 -4.61
N PRO A 130 -5.56 8.98 -4.21
CA PRO A 130 -6.97 8.92 -3.86
C PRO A 130 -7.82 8.57 -5.09
N GLN A 131 -8.80 7.66 -4.92
CA GLN A 131 -9.68 7.22 -5.99
C GLN A 131 -11.11 7.78 -5.82
N GLN A 132 -11.85 7.88 -6.90
CA GLN A 132 -13.22 8.40 -6.91
C GLN A 132 -14.17 7.68 -5.95
N ASN A 133 -13.94 6.39 -5.70
CA ASN A 133 -14.73 5.58 -4.78
C ASN A 133 -14.30 5.70 -3.31
N GLY A 134 -13.44 6.67 -2.99
CA GLY A 134 -12.89 6.90 -1.65
C GLY A 134 -11.79 5.93 -1.23
N ARG A 135 -11.41 4.96 -2.06
CA ARG A 135 -10.30 4.04 -1.78
C ARG A 135 -8.96 4.70 -2.07
N MET A 136 -7.92 4.20 -1.43
CA MET A 136 -6.53 4.58 -1.68
C MET A 136 -5.88 3.53 -2.60
N ARG A 137 -5.18 3.98 -3.65
CA ARG A 137 -4.42 3.12 -4.56
C ARG A 137 -2.94 3.30 -4.31
N LEU A 138 -2.25 2.25 -3.87
CA LEU A 138 -0.78 2.27 -3.77
C LEU A 138 -0.18 2.53 -5.15
N VAL A 139 0.67 3.54 -5.27
CA VAL A 139 1.27 3.97 -6.55
C VAL A 139 2.79 3.97 -6.51
N ALA A 140 3.38 4.34 -5.37
CA ALA A 140 4.82 4.42 -5.20
C ALA A 140 5.23 4.07 -3.77
N VAL A 141 6.52 3.95 -3.56
CA VAL A 141 7.17 3.95 -2.26
C VAL A 141 8.23 5.05 -2.22
N GLU A 142 8.66 5.44 -1.03
CA GLU A 142 9.70 6.45 -0.86
C GLU A 142 10.59 6.06 0.31
N TRP A 143 11.90 6.13 0.09
CA TRP A 143 12.89 6.06 1.14
C TRP A 143 13.17 7.46 1.63
N MET A 144 13.06 7.66 2.92
CA MET A 144 13.20 8.96 3.55
C MET A 144 14.07 8.88 4.80
N ALA A 145 14.90 9.89 5.03
CA ALA A 145 15.74 9.95 6.21
C ALA A 145 15.90 11.40 6.69
N PHE A 146 16.03 11.60 7.99
CA PHE A 146 16.42 12.90 8.53
C PHE A 146 17.86 13.24 8.16
N ALA A 147 18.09 14.42 7.61
CA ALA A 147 19.41 14.85 7.18
C ALA A 147 20.44 14.87 8.33
N ALA A 148 20.00 15.11 9.55
CA ALA A 148 20.85 15.10 10.75
C ALA A 148 21.51 13.72 11.02
N ALA A 149 20.92 12.61 10.54
CA ALA A 149 21.51 11.28 10.67
C ALA A 149 22.69 11.05 9.69
N TYR A 150 22.85 11.94 8.69
CA TYR A 150 23.84 11.80 7.63
C TYR A 150 24.72 13.06 7.50
N PRO A 151 25.61 13.32 8.46
CA PRO A 151 26.45 14.54 8.47
C PRO A 151 27.43 14.58 7.29
N GLY A 152 27.69 13.46 6.62
CA GLY A 152 28.51 13.38 5.40
C GLY A 152 27.75 13.69 4.10
N GLY A 153 26.47 14.06 4.17
CA GLY A 153 25.59 14.29 3.03
C GLY A 153 24.57 13.20 2.80
N ALA A 154 23.71 13.36 1.80
CA ALA A 154 22.61 12.44 1.53
C ALA A 154 23.08 10.99 1.32
N PRO A 155 22.40 10.00 1.92
CA PRO A 155 22.70 8.59 1.69
C PRO A 155 22.33 8.15 0.28
N GLU A 156 22.70 6.92 -0.06
CA GLU A 156 22.41 6.31 -1.36
C GLU A 156 21.64 5.01 -1.19
N ILE A 157 20.67 4.79 -2.09
CA ILE A 157 19.99 3.52 -2.28
C ILE A 157 19.87 3.25 -3.79
N PHE A 158 20.00 2.01 -4.24
CA PHE A 158 20.01 1.64 -5.67
C PHE A 158 21.08 2.34 -6.51
N GLY A 159 22.18 2.79 -5.89
CA GLY A 159 23.19 3.58 -6.56
C GLY A 159 22.74 5.03 -6.90
N GLN A 160 21.62 5.45 -6.31
CA GLN A 160 21.08 6.80 -6.41
C GLN A 160 21.22 7.49 -5.04
N ARG A 161 21.73 8.72 -5.04
CA ARG A 161 21.74 9.58 -3.87
C ARG A 161 20.32 10.12 -3.65
N LEU A 162 19.84 10.08 -2.40
CA LEU A 162 18.59 10.72 -2.06
C LEU A 162 18.67 12.23 -2.32
N GLU A 163 17.58 12.81 -2.76
CA GLU A 163 17.44 14.25 -2.98
C GLU A 163 16.98 14.96 -1.69
N ASN A 164 16.99 16.30 -1.68
CA ASN A 164 16.38 17.05 -0.59
C ASN A 164 14.87 16.81 -0.58
N GLY A 165 14.39 16.22 0.50
CA GLY A 165 12.97 16.00 0.74
C GLY A 165 12.28 17.16 1.47
N PRO A 166 10.97 17.08 1.69
CA PRO A 166 10.24 18.06 2.47
C PRO A 166 10.73 18.06 3.93
N PRO A 167 10.87 19.23 4.58
CA PRO A 167 11.17 19.25 5.99
C PRO A 167 9.98 18.72 6.80
N LEU A 168 10.25 17.83 7.76
CA LEU A 168 9.23 17.20 8.59
C LEU A 168 9.37 17.59 10.06
N PRO A 169 8.28 17.55 10.85
CA PRO A 169 8.36 17.67 12.30
C PRO A 169 9.25 16.57 12.89
N GLY A 170 10.32 16.94 13.58
CA GLY A 170 11.29 16.01 14.16
C GLY A 170 12.21 16.67 15.17
N GLY A 171 12.22 18.00 15.24
CA GLY A 171 12.99 18.77 16.20
C GLY A 171 12.25 19.04 17.50
N PRO A 172 12.94 19.63 18.50
CA PRO A 172 12.33 20.04 19.76
C PRO A 172 11.11 20.96 19.54
N GLY A 173 10.02 20.69 20.22
CA GLY A 173 8.77 21.46 20.08
C GLY A 173 8.07 21.31 18.71
N GLY A 174 8.39 20.26 17.95
CA GLY A 174 7.82 20.04 16.61
C GLY A 174 8.48 20.86 15.52
N ALA A 175 9.68 21.39 15.75
CA ALA A 175 10.43 22.13 14.74
C ALA A 175 10.65 21.27 13.48
N LEU A 176 10.53 21.89 12.31
CA LEU A 176 10.79 21.24 11.04
C LEU A 176 12.28 20.98 10.87
N VAL A 177 12.63 19.75 10.50
CA VAL A 177 13.99 19.32 10.23
C VAL A 177 14.13 18.88 8.78
N PRO A 178 15.27 19.15 8.12
CA PRO A 178 15.51 18.73 6.76
C PRO A 178 15.50 17.20 6.63
N THR A 179 15.03 16.72 5.50
CA THR A 179 15.06 15.30 5.12
C THR A 179 15.75 15.10 3.79
N TYR A 180 16.14 13.86 3.53
CA TYR A 180 16.48 13.35 2.21
C TYR A 180 15.42 12.33 1.80
N ALA A 181 15.10 12.25 0.50
CA ALA A 181 14.04 11.39 0.00
C ALA A 181 14.36 10.85 -1.42
N LEU A 182 13.85 9.68 -1.73
CA LEU A 182 13.88 9.10 -3.07
C LEU A 182 12.58 8.33 -3.34
N HIS A 183 11.81 8.78 -4.34
CA HIS A 183 10.63 8.08 -4.82
C HIS A 183 10.98 6.91 -5.73
N ALA A 184 10.14 5.84 -5.69
CA ALA A 184 10.14 4.79 -6.70
C ALA A 184 8.70 4.39 -7.06
N TRP A 185 8.34 4.56 -8.33
CA TRP A 185 7.00 4.28 -8.87
C TRP A 185 6.81 2.79 -9.14
N THR A 186 6.89 1.98 -8.12
CA THR A 186 6.85 0.52 -8.21
C THR A 186 5.47 -0.03 -8.61
N TRP A 187 4.38 0.76 -8.45
CA TRP A 187 3.01 0.32 -8.64
C TRP A 187 2.22 1.14 -9.68
N ARG A 188 2.79 2.22 -10.16
CA ARG A 188 2.23 3.07 -11.22
C ARG A 188 3.32 3.44 -12.19
N HIS A 189 3.13 3.17 -13.47
CA HIS A 189 4.07 3.65 -14.48
C HIS A 189 4.21 5.16 -14.40
N ASN A 190 5.45 5.65 -14.41
CA ASN A 190 5.76 7.06 -14.46
C ASN A 190 6.46 7.40 -15.78
N PRO A 191 5.79 8.13 -16.70
CA PRO A 191 6.42 8.52 -17.95
C PRO A 191 7.61 9.48 -17.79
N SER A 192 7.78 10.08 -16.61
CA SER A 192 8.93 10.93 -16.27
C SER A 192 10.09 10.14 -15.66
N GLY A 193 9.98 8.81 -15.53
CA GLY A 193 11.01 7.92 -14.99
C GLY A 193 10.65 7.31 -13.63
N MET A 194 11.10 6.06 -13.43
CA MET A 194 10.82 5.24 -12.23
C MET A 194 11.18 5.94 -10.92
N LEU A 195 12.26 6.70 -10.89
CA LEU A 195 12.80 7.33 -9.69
C LEU A 195 12.56 8.86 -9.66
N ASN A 196 11.73 9.39 -10.55
CA ASN A 196 11.36 10.82 -10.52
C ASN A 196 10.33 11.08 -9.41
N ALA A 197 10.46 12.22 -8.72
CA ALA A 197 9.55 12.57 -7.63
C ALA A 197 8.11 12.79 -8.08
N TRP A 198 7.88 13.29 -9.30
CA TRP A 198 6.57 13.65 -9.83
C TRP A 198 6.11 12.69 -10.92
N ASN A 199 4.82 12.36 -10.91
CA ASN A 199 4.21 11.50 -11.92
C ASN A 199 3.01 12.20 -12.57
N PRO A 200 3.06 12.54 -13.88
CA PRO A 200 1.96 13.18 -14.58
C PRO A 200 0.69 12.32 -14.67
N ALA A 201 0.80 11.01 -14.41
CA ALA A 201 -0.33 10.10 -14.38
C ALA A 201 -1.03 10.01 -13.00
N VAL A 202 -0.54 10.73 -11.97
CA VAL A 202 -1.11 10.76 -10.61
C VAL A 202 -1.84 12.07 -10.37
N SER A 203 -3.03 11.97 -9.77
CA SER A 203 -3.93 13.10 -9.54
C SER A 203 -4.46 13.14 -8.11
N CYS A 204 -4.61 14.36 -7.56
CA CYS A 204 -5.24 14.60 -6.27
C CYS A 204 -6.73 14.98 -6.38
N GLN A 205 -7.35 14.87 -7.57
CA GLN A 205 -8.73 15.33 -7.82
C GLN A 205 -9.80 14.66 -6.94
N TYR A 206 -9.50 13.48 -6.40
CA TYR A 206 -10.42 12.71 -5.55
C TYR A 206 -10.03 12.74 -4.07
N GLU A 207 -9.15 13.65 -3.67
CA GLU A 207 -8.86 13.86 -2.26
C GLU A 207 -10.11 14.23 -1.50
N GLN A 208 -10.36 13.55 -0.37
CA GLN A 208 -11.51 13.87 0.47
C GLN A 208 -11.25 15.15 1.27
N PRO A 209 -12.28 15.99 1.47
CA PRO A 209 -12.14 17.18 2.32
C PRO A 209 -11.65 16.80 3.72
N GLY A 210 -10.51 17.39 4.14
CA GLY A 210 -9.89 17.10 5.43
C GLY A 210 -8.62 16.25 5.33
N GLY A 211 -8.23 15.79 4.14
CA GLY A 211 -6.94 15.12 3.90
C GLY A 211 -6.77 13.75 4.56
N THR A 212 -7.84 13.25 5.23
CA THR A 212 -7.81 11.94 5.90
C THR A 212 -8.49 10.91 5.00
N PRO A 213 -7.81 9.82 4.61
CA PRO A 213 -8.44 8.73 3.88
C PRO A 213 -9.63 8.15 4.66
N ALA A 214 -10.68 7.74 3.95
CA ALA A 214 -11.91 7.21 4.55
C ALA A 214 -11.66 6.05 5.54
N ASN A 215 -10.60 5.28 5.36
CA ASN A 215 -10.26 4.13 6.21
C ASN A 215 -9.47 4.51 7.49
N ALA A 216 -8.80 5.67 7.54
CA ALA A 216 -8.11 6.10 8.76
C ALA A 216 -9.08 6.50 9.89
N ALA A 217 -10.32 6.86 9.56
CA ALA A 217 -11.36 7.19 10.53
C ALA A 217 -12.04 5.96 11.18
N ALA A 218 -11.95 4.78 10.54
CA ALA A 218 -12.61 3.56 11.04
C ALA A 218 -11.83 2.83 12.15
N GLY A 219 -10.56 3.16 12.38
CA GLY A 219 -9.68 2.48 13.33
C GLY A 219 -9.69 3.00 14.79
N HIS A 220 -10.51 4.00 15.13
CA HIS A 220 -10.51 4.63 16.46
C HIS A 220 -11.84 4.51 17.21
N GLN A 221 -12.50 3.35 17.11
CA GLN A 221 -13.60 3.00 18.03
C GLN A 221 -13.31 1.66 18.70
N HIS A 222 -12.50 1.72 19.74
CA HIS A 222 -12.46 0.70 20.81
C HIS A 222 -12.31 1.40 22.16
#